data_5cbc34fc80969d9cc67ad8ba1e349ad3
#
_entry.id   5cbc34fc80969d9cc67ad8ba1e349ad3
#
_cell.length_a   1.000
_cell.length_b   1.000
_cell.length_c   1.000
_cell.angle_alpha   90.00
_cell.angle_beta   90.00
_cell.angle_gamma   90.00
#
_symmetry.space_group_name_H-M   'P 1'
#
loop_
_entity.id
_entity.type
_entity.pdbx_description
1 polymer ?
#
loop_
_entity_poly.entity_id
_entity_poly.type
_entity_poly.pdbx_seq_one_letter_code
_entity_poly.pdbx_strand_id
1 'polypeptide(L)'
;MNVIFICTGNTCRSPMAEGFLNSKRLYGVNAESRGLMASGEKVSEKSVRACLGFGVDISSHISKQFSKDDLSADKIICLSKSHADILLGLGADKDKVSVLGNGISDPYGQSQEVYNVCAKEILKKIDFLVYSGFFTSVKVESASEKDAEDIEETESRIFTHFWKAQSVRETLEHSGRFFLAKENGKTIGHIGLSFICKEGYVLTLAVKKECRNKNAATLLLNRAISAALNEDMDFLSLEVRKSNDDAVRLYEKLKFKIEGIRKDFYEDPKEDALIMTRRFKV
;
A
#
# COMPACT_ATOMS: atom_id res chain seq x y z
N MET A 1 6.33 5.24 -12.36
CA MET A 1 7.48 4.87 -11.50
C MET A 1 8.03 3.53 -11.96
N ASN A 2 9.28 3.50 -12.37
CA ASN A 2 9.98 2.28 -12.75
C ASN A 2 10.79 1.76 -11.57
N VAL A 3 10.54 0.52 -11.16
CA VAL A 3 11.19 -0.14 -10.03
C VAL A 3 11.99 -1.33 -10.52
N ILE A 4 13.26 -1.43 -10.13
CA ILE A 4 14.10 -2.57 -10.51
C ILE A 4 14.54 -3.33 -9.26
N PHE A 5 14.25 -4.63 -9.22
CA PHE A 5 14.73 -5.53 -8.18
C PHE A 5 16.04 -6.21 -8.61
N ILE A 6 17.05 -6.20 -7.73
CA ILE A 6 18.39 -6.71 -8.02
C ILE A 6 18.75 -7.89 -7.12
N CYS A 7 19.19 -9.01 -7.74
CA CYS A 7 19.88 -10.10 -7.05
C CYS A 7 21.10 -10.58 -7.87
N THR A 8 21.70 -11.70 -7.53
CA THR A 8 22.87 -12.21 -8.26
C THR A 8 22.49 -12.74 -9.64
N GLY A 9 21.73 -13.82 -9.72
CA GLY A 9 21.45 -14.56 -10.98
C GLY A 9 20.13 -14.21 -11.66
N ASN A 10 19.24 -13.42 -11.03
CA ASN A 10 17.90 -13.09 -11.53
C ASN A 10 17.03 -14.32 -11.87
N THR A 11 17.22 -15.41 -11.14
CA THR A 11 16.47 -16.67 -11.29
C THR A 11 15.63 -17.04 -10.07
N CYS A 12 15.88 -16.41 -8.91
CA CYS A 12 15.20 -16.73 -7.67
C CYS A 12 14.53 -15.50 -7.03
N ARG A 13 15.29 -14.74 -6.21
CA ARG A 13 14.76 -13.68 -5.34
C ARG A 13 14.14 -12.51 -6.09
N SER A 14 14.86 -11.91 -7.02
CA SER A 14 14.39 -10.70 -7.71
C SER A 14 13.18 -10.95 -8.63
N PRO A 15 13.04 -12.09 -9.34
CA PRO A 15 11.82 -12.41 -10.08
C PRO A 15 10.59 -12.59 -9.16
N MET A 16 10.75 -13.19 -7.97
CA MET A 16 9.67 -13.28 -6.99
C MET A 16 9.24 -11.88 -6.53
N ALA A 17 10.18 -10.98 -6.26
CA ALA A 17 9.88 -9.61 -5.84
C ALA A 17 9.17 -8.81 -6.95
N GLU A 18 9.63 -8.91 -8.19
CA GLU A 18 8.99 -8.34 -9.38
C GLU A 18 7.55 -8.82 -9.51
N GLY A 19 7.33 -10.14 -9.51
CA GLY A 19 6.01 -10.75 -9.62
C GLY A 19 5.06 -10.30 -8.50
N PHE A 20 5.53 -10.28 -7.26
CA PHE A 20 4.73 -9.82 -6.13
C PHE A 20 4.36 -8.34 -6.22
N LEU A 21 5.28 -7.45 -6.64
CA LEU A 21 4.94 -6.03 -6.77
C LEU A 21 3.95 -5.81 -7.93
N ASN A 22 4.18 -6.42 -9.09
CA ASN A 22 3.29 -6.31 -10.24
C ASN A 22 1.88 -6.87 -9.96
N SER A 23 1.76 -7.92 -9.13
CA SER A 23 0.45 -8.47 -8.70
C SER A 23 -0.39 -7.47 -7.89
N LYS A 24 0.22 -6.43 -7.29
CA LYS A 24 -0.51 -5.38 -6.57
C LYS A 24 -1.23 -4.40 -7.49
N ARG A 25 -0.91 -4.36 -8.79
CA ARG A 25 -1.53 -3.50 -9.81
C ARG A 25 -1.58 -2.02 -9.39
N LEU A 26 -0.47 -1.51 -8.84
CA LEU A 26 -0.38 -0.11 -8.44
C LEU A 26 -0.35 0.79 -9.68
N TYR A 27 -1.16 1.84 -9.68
CA TYR A 27 -1.24 2.77 -10.80
C TYR A 27 0.12 3.45 -11.05
N GLY A 28 0.58 3.39 -12.32
CA GLY A 28 1.82 4.04 -12.74
C GLY A 28 3.10 3.42 -12.16
N VAL A 29 3.02 2.23 -11.53
CA VAL A 29 4.19 1.48 -11.05
C VAL A 29 4.41 0.28 -11.94
N ASN A 30 5.61 0.17 -12.49
CA ASN A 30 6.08 -0.96 -13.28
C ASN A 30 7.32 -1.54 -12.61
N ALA A 31 7.29 -2.82 -12.26
CA ALA A 31 8.41 -3.52 -11.66
C ALA A 31 9.07 -4.44 -12.69
N GLU A 32 10.39 -4.40 -12.73
CA GLU A 32 11.24 -5.32 -13.46
C GLU A 32 12.33 -5.88 -12.52
N SER A 33 13.06 -6.90 -12.96
CA SER A 33 14.21 -7.39 -12.20
C SER A 33 15.42 -7.68 -13.06
N ARG A 34 16.59 -7.61 -12.44
CA ARG A 34 17.89 -7.85 -13.07
C ARG A 34 18.79 -8.67 -12.15
N GLY A 35 19.80 -9.30 -12.75
CA GLY A 35 20.87 -9.97 -12.05
C GLY A 35 22.22 -9.30 -12.31
N LEU A 36 23.06 -9.24 -11.30
CA LEU A 36 24.44 -8.76 -11.46
C LEU A 36 25.29 -9.76 -12.27
N MET A 37 24.85 -11.03 -12.33
CA MET A 37 25.50 -12.13 -13.05
C MET A 37 24.45 -13.02 -13.72
N ALA A 38 23.47 -12.41 -14.40
CA ALA A 38 22.44 -13.14 -15.12
C ALA A 38 22.96 -13.59 -16.50
N SER A 39 22.51 -14.76 -16.97
CA SER A 39 22.99 -15.39 -18.21
C SER A 39 21.88 -15.78 -19.19
N GLY A 40 20.68 -15.22 -19.03
CA GLY A 40 19.53 -15.53 -19.92
C GLY A 40 18.83 -16.84 -19.55
N GLU A 41 18.98 -17.31 -18.33
CA GLU A 41 18.36 -18.55 -17.85
C GLU A 41 16.89 -18.35 -17.50
N LYS A 42 16.12 -19.44 -17.55
CA LYS A 42 14.75 -19.46 -17.03
C LYS A 42 14.74 -19.28 -15.52
N VAL A 43 13.68 -18.69 -15.00
CA VAL A 43 13.42 -18.62 -13.56
C VAL A 43 13.43 -20.04 -12.96
N SER A 44 13.93 -20.17 -11.72
CA SER A 44 13.93 -21.44 -11.01
C SER A 44 12.51 -21.99 -10.84
N GLU A 45 12.27 -23.25 -11.17
CA GLU A 45 10.98 -23.92 -10.96
C GLU A 45 10.51 -23.86 -9.52
N LYS A 46 11.45 -23.89 -8.55
CA LYS A 46 11.12 -23.76 -7.12
C LYS A 46 10.59 -22.34 -6.81
N SER A 47 11.12 -21.31 -7.47
CA SER A 47 10.60 -19.93 -7.35
C SER A 47 9.19 -19.81 -7.93
N VAL A 48 8.95 -20.44 -9.09
CA VAL A 48 7.61 -20.47 -9.70
C VAL A 48 6.61 -21.13 -8.77
N ARG A 49 6.92 -22.33 -8.27
CA ARG A 49 6.02 -23.06 -7.33
C ARG A 49 5.76 -22.25 -6.05
N ALA A 50 6.78 -21.61 -5.51
CA ALA A 50 6.64 -20.79 -4.31
C ALA A 50 5.71 -19.58 -4.55
N CYS A 51 5.81 -18.90 -5.70
CA CYS A 51 4.95 -17.77 -6.05
C CYS A 51 3.52 -18.20 -6.38
N LEU A 52 3.33 -19.34 -7.07
CA LEU A 52 2.01 -19.90 -7.35
C LEU A 52 1.21 -20.18 -6.07
N GLY A 53 1.87 -20.56 -4.97
CA GLY A 53 1.25 -20.70 -3.65
C GLY A 53 0.60 -19.40 -3.11
N PHE A 54 0.95 -18.25 -3.69
CA PHE A 54 0.36 -16.92 -3.42
C PHE A 54 -0.46 -16.37 -4.59
N GLY A 55 -0.77 -17.19 -5.60
CA GLY A 55 -1.55 -16.80 -6.78
C GLY A 55 -0.78 -15.93 -7.79
N VAL A 56 0.55 -15.96 -7.77
CA VAL A 56 1.39 -15.17 -8.69
C VAL A 56 2.19 -16.11 -9.59
N ASP A 57 1.98 -16.00 -10.89
CA ASP A 57 2.72 -16.77 -11.91
C ASP A 57 3.89 -15.95 -12.44
N ILE A 58 5.11 -16.48 -12.30
CA ILE A 58 6.36 -15.92 -12.80
C ILE A 58 7.06 -16.87 -13.79
N SER A 59 6.37 -17.89 -14.29
CA SER A 59 6.96 -18.96 -15.12
C SER A 59 7.55 -18.47 -16.46
N SER A 60 7.05 -17.34 -16.97
CA SER A 60 7.55 -16.74 -18.22
C SER A 60 8.82 -15.92 -18.05
N HIS A 61 9.30 -15.71 -16.81
CA HIS A 61 10.46 -14.87 -16.55
C HIS A 61 11.74 -15.50 -17.07
N ILE A 62 12.52 -14.70 -17.82
CA ILE A 62 13.87 -15.01 -18.29
C ILE A 62 14.82 -14.01 -17.61
N SER A 63 15.91 -14.52 -17.04
CA SER A 63 16.88 -13.70 -16.34
C SER A 63 17.53 -12.68 -17.28
N LYS A 64 17.68 -11.44 -16.78
CA LYS A 64 18.22 -10.30 -17.53
C LYS A 64 19.41 -9.73 -16.77
N GLN A 65 20.53 -9.55 -17.51
CA GLN A 65 21.73 -8.93 -16.96
C GLN A 65 21.47 -7.45 -16.64
N PHE A 66 21.94 -7.01 -15.48
CA PHE A 66 21.97 -5.59 -15.12
C PHE A 66 22.87 -4.81 -16.07
N SER A 67 22.41 -3.65 -16.52
CA SER A 67 23.13 -2.73 -17.36
C SER A 67 23.18 -1.32 -16.73
N LYS A 68 24.06 -0.45 -17.23
CA LYS A 68 24.11 0.94 -16.76
C LYS A 68 22.82 1.73 -17.03
N ASP A 69 22.05 1.36 -18.07
CA ASP A 69 20.79 2.01 -18.40
C ASP A 69 19.73 1.79 -17.29
N ASP A 70 19.84 0.68 -16.57
CA ASP A 70 18.97 0.37 -15.42
C ASP A 70 19.14 1.36 -14.24
N LEU A 71 20.25 2.12 -14.19
CA LEU A 71 20.46 3.19 -13.21
C LEU A 71 19.50 4.38 -13.38
N SER A 72 18.85 4.50 -14.53
CA SER A 72 17.81 5.50 -14.79
C SER A 72 16.50 5.24 -14.04
N ALA A 73 16.29 4.04 -13.52
CA ALA A 73 15.08 3.66 -12.77
C ALA A 73 14.79 4.64 -11.61
N ASP A 74 13.50 4.80 -11.28
CA ASP A 74 13.08 5.66 -10.17
C ASP A 74 13.46 5.06 -8.80
N LYS A 75 13.42 3.72 -8.69
CA LYS A 75 13.80 2.96 -7.49
C LYS A 75 14.56 1.70 -7.88
N ILE A 76 15.64 1.42 -7.17
CA ILE A 76 16.41 0.17 -7.30
C ILE A 76 16.40 -0.52 -5.94
N ILE A 77 15.82 -1.71 -5.88
CA ILE A 77 15.63 -2.45 -4.63
C ILE A 77 16.49 -3.73 -4.67
N CYS A 78 17.54 -3.74 -3.88
CA CYS A 78 18.47 -4.85 -3.80
C CYS A 78 17.98 -5.92 -2.82
N LEU A 79 18.16 -7.18 -3.17
CA LEU A 79 17.77 -8.32 -2.32
C LEU A 79 18.81 -8.65 -1.23
N SER A 80 19.97 -7.96 -1.25
CA SER A 80 20.99 -8.01 -0.18
C SER A 80 21.78 -6.71 -0.13
N LYS A 81 22.47 -6.49 0.99
CA LYS A 81 23.35 -5.34 1.16
C LYS A 81 24.52 -5.37 0.15
N SER A 82 25.10 -6.54 -0.09
CA SER A 82 26.19 -6.69 -1.08
C SER A 82 25.80 -6.27 -2.49
N HIS A 83 24.54 -6.52 -2.91
CA HIS A 83 24.05 -6.04 -4.20
C HIS A 83 23.98 -4.51 -4.23
N ALA A 84 23.54 -3.87 -3.14
CA ALA A 84 23.47 -2.42 -3.04
C ALA A 84 24.89 -1.81 -3.07
N ASP A 85 25.84 -2.37 -2.32
CA ASP A 85 27.23 -1.90 -2.28
C ASP A 85 27.88 -1.96 -3.67
N ILE A 86 27.64 -3.02 -4.45
CA ILE A 86 28.12 -3.14 -5.84
C ILE A 86 27.53 -2.04 -6.71
N LEU A 87 26.21 -1.80 -6.64
CA LEU A 87 25.55 -0.76 -7.46
C LEU A 87 26.04 0.64 -7.12
N LEU A 88 26.21 0.94 -5.83
CA LEU A 88 26.79 2.22 -5.38
C LEU A 88 28.23 2.39 -5.91
N GLY A 89 29.03 1.32 -5.91
CA GLY A 89 30.35 1.31 -6.53
C GLY A 89 30.35 1.52 -8.05
N LEU A 90 29.24 1.20 -8.72
CA LEU A 90 29.02 1.46 -10.15
C LEU A 90 28.46 2.85 -10.44
N GLY A 91 28.27 3.69 -9.41
CA GLY A 91 27.78 5.06 -9.55
C GLY A 91 26.26 5.22 -9.47
N ALA A 92 25.55 4.23 -8.91
CA ALA A 92 24.11 4.36 -8.65
C ALA A 92 23.86 5.49 -7.64
N ASP A 93 22.76 6.23 -7.85
CA ASP A 93 22.31 7.26 -6.92
C ASP A 93 21.83 6.61 -5.60
N LYS A 94 22.47 6.98 -4.49
CA LYS A 94 22.15 6.45 -3.14
C LYS A 94 20.71 6.69 -2.72
N ASP A 95 20.05 7.75 -3.20
CA ASP A 95 18.68 8.08 -2.86
C ASP A 95 17.67 7.21 -3.62
N LYS A 96 18.13 6.54 -4.69
CA LYS A 96 17.32 5.59 -5.47
C LYS A 96 17.55 4.14 -5.05
N VAL A 97 18.71 3.83 -4.42
CA VAL A 97 19.08 2.45 -4.02
C VAL A 97 18.61 2.16 -2.61
N SER A 98 17.96 1.03 -2.43
CA SER A 98 17.56 0.51 -1.12
C SER A 98 17.72 -1.00 -1.05
N VAL A 99 17.72 -1.54 0.18
CA VAL A 99 17.72 -2.99 0.41
C VAL A 99 16.34 -3.40 0.88
N LEU A 100 15.80 -4.50 0.35
CA LEU A 100 14.50 -5.02 0.77
C LEU A 100 14.53 -5.49 2.23
N GLY A 101 14.09 -4.63 3.14
CA GLY A 101 14.26 -4.81 4.60
C GLY A 101 15.74 -4.86 5.00
N ASN A 102 16.16 -5.91 5.69
CA ASN A 102 17.57 -6.15 6.05
C ASN A 102 18.29 -7.09 5.08
N GLY A 103 17.71 -7.33 3.90
CA GLY A 103 18.13 -8.34 2.92
C GLY A 103 17.29 -9.60 3.01
N ILE A 104 17.39 -10.42 1.96
CA ILE A 104 16.70 -11.71 1.82
C ILE A 104 17.74 -12.80 1.64
N SER A 105 17.68 -13.83 2.48
CA SER A 105 18.55 -15.01 2.38
C SER A 105 18.42 -15.68 1.01
N ASP A 106 19.53 -16.19 0.47
CA ASP A 106 19.53 -16.82 -0.85
C ASP A 106 19.03 -18.27 -0.77
N PRO A 107 17.90 -18.61 -1.43
CA PRO A 107 17.36 -19.96 -1.45
C PRO A 107 18.04 -20.86 -2.49
N TYR A 108 18.99 -20.36 -3.29
CA TYR A 108 19.62 -21.09 -4.39
C TYR A 108 20.23 -22.42 -3.91
N GLY A 109 19.92 -23.51 -4.62
CA GLY A 109 20.37 -24.85 -4.28
C GLY A 109 19.62 -25.54 -3.11
N GLN A 110 18.74 -24.81 -2.40
CA GLN A 110 18.01 -25.31 -1.22
C GLN A 110 16.72 -26.08 -1.59
N SER A 111 16.03 -26.56 -0.55
CA SER A 111 14.74 -27.30 -0.70
C SER A 111 13.59 -26.37 -1.11
N GLN A 112 12.46 -26.93 -1.54
CA GLN A 112 11.26 -26.17 -1.88
C GLN A 112 10.73 -25.40 -0.67
N GLU A 113 10.85 -25.93 0.54
CA GLU A 113 10.40 -25.29 1.79
C GLU A 113 11.16 -23.98 2.02
N VAL A 114 12.48 -23.94 1.74
CA VAL A 114 13.29 -22.72 1.85
C VAL A 114 12.83 -21.69 0.83
N TYR A 115 12.49 -22.08 -0.40
CA TYR A 115 11.93 -21.17 -1.39
C TYR A 115 10.56 -20.61 -0.97
N ASN A 116 9.71 -21.45 -0.36
CA ASN A 116 8.40 -21.01 0.14
C ASN A 116 8.55 -19.98 1.28
N VAL A 117 9.49 -20.20 2.20
CA VAL A 117 9.80 -19.24 3.28
C VAL A 117 10.35 -17.94 2.69
N CYS A 118 11.27 -18.03 1.73
CA CYS A 118 11.83 -16.87 1.03
C CYS A 118 10.73 -16.05 0.32
N ALA A 119 9.84 -16.71 -0.42
CA ALA A 119 8.74 -16.06 -1.12
C ALA A 119 7.80 -15.34 -0.14
N LYS A 120 7.43 -15.99 0.98
CA LYS A 120 6.60 -15.40 2.04
C LYS A 120 7.26 -14.17 2.66
N GLU A 121 8.57 -14.21 2.90
CA GLU A 121 9.32 -13.08 3.44
C GLU A 121 9.35 -11.90 2.45
N ILE A 122 9.65 -12.17 1.17
CA ILE A 122 9.63 -11.14 0.10
C ILE A 122 8.26 -10.50 0.01
N LEU A 123 7.18 -11.30 -0.06
CA LEU A 123 5.81 -10.80 -0.14
C LEU A 123 5.48 -9.88 1.05
N LYS A 124 5.81 -10.31 2.28
CA LYS A 124 5.59 -9.50 3.49
C LYS A 124 6.29 -8.15 3.42
N LYS A 125 7.54 -8.11 2.93
CA LYS A 125 8.32 -6.88 2.80
C LYS A 125 7.80 -5.98 1.66
N ILE A 126 7.36 -6.56 0.54
CA ILE A 126 6.69 -5.82 -0.54
C ILE A 126 5.39 -5.21 -0.01
N ASP A 127 4.56 -5.98 0.71
CA ASP A 127 3.33 -5.45 1.31
C ASP A 127 3.61 -4.28 2.24
N PHE A 128 4.65 -4.37 3.08
CA PHE A 128 5.06 -3.27 3.94
C PHE A 128 5.43 -2.01 3.14
N LEU A 129 6.22 -2.14 2.07
CA LEU A 129 6.57 -1.01 1.20
C LEU A 129 5.35 -0.41 0.50
N VAL A 130 4.41 -1.23 0.05
CA VAL A 130 3.16 -0.76 -0.54
C VAL A 130 2.34 0.03 0.49
N TYR A 131 2.15 -0.53 1.69
CA TYR A 131 1.35 0.13 2.74
C TYR A 131 2.01 1.38 3.32
N SER A 132 3.34 1.46 3.33
CA SER A 132 4.07 2.67 3.75
C SER A 132 4.06 3.79 2.71
N GLY A 133 3.56 3.54 1.50
CA GLY A 133 3.55 4.52 0.41
C GLY A 133 4.89 4.67 -0.34
N PHE A 134 5.80 3.71 -0.20
CA PHE A 134 7.13 3.76 -0.84
C PHE A 134 7.05 3.87 -2.37
N PHE A 135 6.00 3.32 -2.99
CA PHE A 135 5.77 3.28 -4.44
C PHE A 135 4.77 4.33 -4.92
N THR A 136 4.59 5.43 -4.22
CA THR A 136 3.65 6.48 -4.62
C THR A 136 4.21 7.86 -4.33
N SER A 137 3.79 8.86 -5.13
CA SER A 137 4.03 10.27 -4.88
C SER A 137 3.01 10.89 -3.91
N VAL A 138 2.00 10.12 -3.50
CA VAL A 138 0.96 10.59 -2.58
C VAL A 138 1.54 10.77 -1.18
N LYS A 139 1.34 11.97 -0.61
CA LYS A 139 1.67 12.29 0.78
C LYS A 139 0.41 12.44 1.60
N VAL A 140 0.44 12.04 2.86
CA VAL A 140 -0.67 12.25 3.80
C VAL A 140 -0.25 13.24 4.88
N GLU A 141 -1.02 14.31 5.03
CA GLU A 141 -0.80 15.36 6.01
C GLU A 141 -2.06 15.66 6.81
N SER A 142 -1.92 16.28 7.97
CA SER A 142 -3.06 16.73 8.78
C SER A 142 -3.74 17.90 8.08
N ALA A 143 -5.07 17.87 8.03
CA ALA A 143 -5.86 19.01 7.55
C ALA A 143 -5.95 20.09 8.62
N SER A 144 -6.16 21.30 8.16
CA SER A 144 -6.49 22.50 8.93
C SER A 144 -7.83 23.08 8.45
N GLU A 145 -8.34 24.10 9.12
CA GLU A 145 -9.56 24.79 8.71
C GLU A 145 -9.50 25.34 7.27
N LYS A 146 -8.29 25.68 6.79
CA LYS A 146 -8.07 26.20 5.43
C LYS A 146 -8.32 25.14 4.35
N ASP A 147 -8.32 23.89 4.72
CA ASP A 147 -8.52 22.76 3.80
C ASP A 147 -10.00 22.33 3.72
N ALA A 148 -10.90 23.00 4.45
CA ALA A 148 -12.31 22.60 4.55
C ALA A 148 -13.04 22.65 3.19
N GLU A 149 -12.73 23.64 2.35
CA GLU A 149 -13.28 23.76 1.00
C GLU A 149 -12.81 22.64 0.07
N ASP A 150 -11.55 22.25 0.14
CA ASP A 150 -11.00 21.13 -0.63
C ASP A 150 -11.67 19.79 -0.24
N ILE A 151 -11.99 19.64 1.05
CA ILE A 151 -12.72 18.48 1.57
C ILE A 151 -14.15 18.48 1.03
N GLU A 152 -14.89 19.61 1.16
CA GLU A 152 -16.25 19.75 0.63
C GLU A 152 -16.27 19.48 -0.89
N GLU A 153 -15.33 20.05 -1.65
CA GLU A 153 -15.24 19.80 -3.09
C GLU A 153 -15.09 18.30 -3.39
N THR A 154 -14.22 17.62 -2.66
CA THR A 154 -13.98 16.18 -2.86
C THR A 154 -15.20 15.35 -2.48
N GLU A 155 -15.85 15.67 -1.36
CA GLU A 155 -17.08 15.03 -0.86
C GLU A 155 -18.24 15.16 -1.86
N SER A 156 -18.50 16.39 -2.34
CA SER A 156 -19.62 16.68 -3.25
C SER A 156 -19.54 15.96 -4.59
N ARG A 157 -18.33 15.58 -5.01
CA ARG A 157 -18.10 14.79 -6.24
C ARG A 157 -18.34 13.29 -6.07
N ILE A 158 -18.43 12.81 -4.82
CA ILE A 158 -18.42 11.38 -4.50
C ILE A 158 -19.71 10.93 -3.82
N PHE A 159 -20.24 11.75 -2.92
CA PHE A 159 -21.39 11.42 -2.08
C PHE A 159 -22.60 12.31 -2.36
N THR A 160 -23.79 11.74 -2.33
CA THR A 160 -25.05 12.48 -2.42
C THR A 160 -25.29 13.34 -1.18
N HIS A 161 -25.03 12.77 0.01
CA HIS A 161 -25.00 13.48 1.28
C HIS A 161 -23.56 13.63 1.71
N PHE A 162 -23.06 14.86 1.74
CA PHE A 162 -21.65 15.14 1.89
C PHE A 162 -21.36 16.19 2.96
N TRP A 163 -20.17 16.15 3.50
CA TRP A 163 -19.68 17.10 4.50
C TRP A 163 -19.49 18.49 3.89
N LYS A 164 -20.15 19.48 4.50
CA LYS A 164 -19.98 20.89 4.17
C LYS A 164 -18.73 21.44 4.83
N ALA A 165 -18.07 22.43 4.21
CA ALA A 165 -16.89 23.08 4.77
C ALA A 165 -17.12 23.58 6.20
N GLN A 166 -18.28 24.12 6.49
CA GLN A 166 -18.64 24.56 7.83
C GLN A 166 -18.61 23.40 8.84
N SER A 167 -19.25 22.25 8.52
CA SER A 167 -19.24 21.07 9.39
C SER A 167 -17.83 20.48 9.59
N VAL A 168 -16.97 20.57 8.56
CA VAL A 168 -15.56 20.17 8.67
C VAL A 168 -14.83 21.05 9.68
N ARG A 169 -15.01 22.39 9.61
CA ARG A 169 -14.40 23.33 10.57
C ARG A 169 -14.87 23.07 11.99
N GLU A 170 -16.17 22.98 12.20
CA GLU A 170 -16.77 22.68 13.51
C GLU A 170 -16.21 21.36 14.08
N THR A 171 -16.03 20.34 13.25
CA THR A 171 -15.45 19.08 13.67
C THR A 171 -13.97 19.22 14.07
N LEU A 172 -13.18 19.99 13.30
CA LEU A 172 -11.78 20.26 13.61
C LEU A 172 -11.58 21.07 14.88
N GLU A 173 -12.49 22.01 15.19
CA GLU A 173 -12.47 22.83 16.40
C GLU A 173 -12.69 22.00 17.68
N HIS A 174 -13.41 20.88 17.63
CA HIS A 174 -13.78 20.10 18.79
C HIS A 174 -12.86 18.90 19.01
N SER A 175 -13.18 17.75 18.46
CA SER A 175 -12.45 16.52 18.71
C SER A 175 -12.13 15.72 17.44
N GLY A 176 -12.61 16.21 16.29
CA GLY A 176 -12.41 15.55 15.01
C GLY A 176 -11.02 15.81 14.44
N ARG A 177 -10.60 14.91 13.58
CA ARG A 177 -9.35 15.03 12.84
C ARG A 177 -9.61 14.71 11.38
N PHE A 178 -9.04 15.51 10.50
CA PHE A 178 -9.02 15.19 9.08
C PHE A 178 -7.57 15.04 8.61
N PHE A 179 -7.34 14.08 7.72
CA PHE A 179 -6.08 13.93 7.00
C PHE A 179 -6.36 14.00 5.50
N LEU A 180 -5.45 14.65 4.79
CA LEU A 180 -5.51 14.82 3.34
C LEU A 180 -4.47 13.96 2.66
N ALA A 181 -4.87 13.28 1.59
CA ALA A 181 -3.94 12.71 0.62
C ALA A 181 -3.68 13.74 -0.48
N LYS A 182 -2.42 14.13 -0.66
CA LYS A 182 -2.00 15.10 -1.69
C LYS A 182 -1.04 14.48 -2.68
N GLU A 183 -1.21 14.79 -3.95
CA GLU A 183 -0.29 14.45 -5.03
C GLU A 183 0.08 15.74 -5.76
N ASN A 184 1.39 16.03 -5.86
CA ASN A 184 1.90 17.28 -6.45
C ASN A 184 1.24 18.54 -5.85
N GLY A 185 1.03 18.55 -4.53
CA GLY A 185 0.41 19.65 -3.80
C GLY A 185 -1.11 19.78 -3.92
N LYS A 186 -1.77 18.91 -4.72
CA LYS A 186 -3.24 18.94 -4.90
C LYS A 186 -3.90 17.87 -4.04
N THR A 187 -4.98 18.23 -3.37
CA THR A 187 -5.83 17.30 -2.61
C THR A 187 -6.52 16.31 -3.54
N ILE A 188 -6.27 15.01 -3.33
CA ILE A 188 -6.84 13.91 -4.11
C ILE A 188 -7.78 13.02 -3.30
N GLY A 189 -7.81 13.19 -1.98
CA GLY A 189 -8.67 12.45 -1.06
C GLY A 189 -8.46 12.89 0.37
N HIS A 190 -9.33 12.43 1.26
CA HIS A 190 -9.25 12.71 2.69
C HIS A 190 -9.89 11.59 3.52
N ILE A 191 -9.63 11.61 4.82
CA ILE A 191 -10.31 10.82 5.84
C ILE A 191 -10.64 11.70 7.03
N GLY A 192 -11.88 11.62 7.53
CA GLY A 192 -12.34 12.28 8.74
C GLY A 192 -12.50 11.27 9.87
N LEU A 193 -12.08 11.65 11.08
CA LEU A 193 -12.10 10.82 12.28
C LEU A 193 -12.74 11.55 13.44
N SER A 194 -13.39 10.80 14.32
CA SER A 194 -13.81 11.25 15.66
C SER A 194 -13.26 10.28 16.70
N PHE A 195 -12.76 10.80 17.81
CA PHE A 195 -12.25 10.03 18.94
C PHE A 195 -13.00 10.44 20.21
N ILE A 196 -13.74 9.49 20.81
CA ILE A 196 -14.58 9.72 21.97
C ILE A 196 -14.41 8.55 22.94
N CYS A 197 -14.05 8.82 24.19
CA CYS A 197 -14.02 7.82 25.27
C CYS A 197 -13.28 6.51 24.90
N LYS A 198 -12.08 6.60 24.32
CA LYS A 198 -11.28 5.45 23.84
C LYS A 198 -11.82 4.75 22.60
N GLU A 199 -12.83 5.29 21.96
CA GLU A 199 -13.45 4.77 20.75
C GLU A 199 -13.11 5.66 19.57
N GLY A 200 -12.62 5.06 18.48
CA GLY A 200 -12.34 5.75 17.24
C GLY A 200 -13.37 5.43 16.15
N TYR A 201 -13.80 6.47 15.43
CA TYR A 201 -14.76 6.35 14.34
C TYR A 201 -14.24 7.03 13.08
N VAL A 202 -14.29 6.33 11.94
CA VAL A 202 -14.09 6.95 10.62
C VAL A 202 -15.42 7.59 10.21
N LEU A 203 -15.44 8.91 10.12
CA LEU A 203 -16.62 9.69 9.75
C LEU A 203 -16.85 9.68 8.24
N THR A 204 -15.76 9.77 7.48
CA THR A 204 -15.75 9.75 6.02
C THR A 204 -14.38 9.31 5.50
N LEU A 205 -14.37 8.68 4.32
CA LEU A 205 -13.17 8.36 3.54
C LEU A 205 -13.50 8.55 2.07
N ALA A 206 -12.86 9.50 1.43
CA ALA A 206 -13.08 9.82 0.03
C ALA A 206 -11.77 9.93 -0.74
N VAL A 207 -11.74 9.39 -1.97
CA VAL A 207 -10.67 9.56 -2.94
C VAL A 207 -11.29 9.85 -4.29
N LYS A 208 -10.86 10.96 -4.93
CA LYS A 208 -11.32 11.37 -6.28
C LYS A 208 -11.21 10.20 -7.25
N LYS A 209 -12.24 9.96 -8.08
CA LYS A 209 -12.34 8.78 -8.95
C LYS A 209 -11.12 8.61 -9.85
N GLU A 210 -10.64 9.68 -10.42
CA GLU A 210 -9.47 9.75 -11.31
C GLU A 210 -8.12 9.54 -10.58
N CYS A 211 -8.14 9.58 -9.24
CA CYS A 211 -6.97 9.38 -8.38
C CYS A 211 -6.98 8.04 -7.64
N ARG A 212 -7.94 7.16 -7.95
CA ARG A 212 -7.99 5.81 -7.35
C ARG A 212 -6.83 4.94 -7.83
N ASN A 213 -6.60 3.83 -7.13
CA ASN A 213 -5.50 2.88 -7.38
C ASN A 213 -4.07 3.44 -7.20
N LYS A 214 -3.94 4.70 -6.74
CA LYS A 214 -2.66 5.33 -6.37
C LYS A 214 -2.28 5.11 -4.89
N ASN A 215 -2.91 4.17 -4.22
CA ASN A 215 -2.70 3.83 -2.81
C ASN A 215 -3.19 4.90 -1.79
N ALA A 216 -3.87 5.96 -2.23
CA ALA A 216 -4.28 7.07 -1.36
C ALA A 216 -5.17 6.63 -0.19
N ALA A 217 -6.20 5.80 -0.44
CA ALA A 217 -7.10 5.30 0.60
C ALA A 217 -6.35 4.46 1.65
N THR A 218 -5.40 3.61 1.22
CA THR A 218 -4.55 2.82 2.13
C THR A 218 -3.71 3.71 3.03
N LEU A 219 -3.10 4.75 2.46
CA LEU A 219 -2.27 5.69 3.23
C LEU A 219 -3.09 6.49 4.24
N LEU A 220 -4.28 6.96 3.84
CA LEU A 220 -5.22 7.64 4.72
C LEU A 220 -5.64 6.76 5.89
N LEU A 221 -6.03 5.51 5.62
CA LEU A 221 -6.39 4.53 6.66
C LEU A 221 -5.21 4.19 7.57
N ASN A 222 -4.01 4.02 7.04
CA ASN A 222 -2.81 3.80 7.86
C ASN A 222 -2.54 4.99 8.78
N ARG A 223 -2.74 6.21 8.28
CA ARG A 223 -2.62 7.43 9.09
C ARG A 223 -3.67 7.49 10.19
N ALA A 224 -4.92 7.12 9.88
CA ALA A 224 -6.01 7.02 10.84
C ALA A 224 -5.72 5.98 11.94
N ILE A 225 -5.26 4.79 11.55
CA ILE A 225 -4.87 3.72 12.47
C ILE A 225 -3.72 4.20 13.39
N SER A 226 -2.71 4.88 12.82
CA SER A 226 -1.60 5.43 13.61
C SER A 226 -2.07 6.50 14.59
N ALA A 227 -3.01 7.36 14.19
CA ALA A 227 -3.59 8.37 15.07
C ALA A 227 -4.36 7.72 16.23
N ALA A 228 -5.19 6.72 15.93
CA ALA A 228 -5.94 5.98 16.94
C ALA A 228 -5.03 5.27 17.97
N LEU A 229 -3.94 4.65 17.49
CA LEU A 229 -2.96 4.00 18.35
C LEU A 229 -2.21 5.01 19.23
N ASN A 230 -1.80 6.17 18.70
CA ASN A 230 -1.09 7.21 19.43
C ASN A 230 -1.95 7.84 20.52
N GLU A 231 -3.26 7.87 20.37
CA GLU A 231 -4.22 8.38 21.34
C GLU A 231 -4.83 7.27 22.23
N ASP A 232 -4.22 6.07 22.16
CA ASP A 232 -4.58 4.93 23.00
C ASP A 232 -6.06 4.53 22.90
N MET A 233 -6.61 4.57 21.66
CA MET A 233 -7.97 4.09 21.38
C MET A 233 -8.04 2.57 21.51
N ASP A 234 -9.19 2.05 21.91
CA ASP A 234 -9.41 0.60 22.02
C ASP A 234 -9.72 -0.02 20.66
N PHE A 235 -10.36 0.75 19.79
CA PHE A 235 -10.68 0.34 18.42
C PHE A 235 -10.84 1.52 17.46
N LEU A 236 -10.87 1.22 16.17
CA LEU A 236 -11.32 2.11 15.09
C LEU A 236 -12.43 1.41 14.31
N SER A 237 -13.60 2.04 14.21
CA SER A 237 -14.78 1.50 13.52
C SER A 237 -15.21 2.38 12.35
N LEU A 238 -15.87 1.77 11.38
CA LEU A 238 -16.42 2.44 10.19
C LEU A 238 -17.69 1.75 9.70
N GLU A 239 -18.49 2.47 8.91
CA GLU A 239 -19.62 1.93 8.16
C GLU A 239 -19.31 1.97 6.66
N VAL A 240 -19.67 0.91 5.96
CA VAL A 240 -19.46 0.78 4.51
C VAL A 240 -20.65 0.12 3.85
N ARG A 241 -21.06 0.58 2.66
CA ARG A 241 -22.09 -0.08 1.85
C ARG A 241 -21.73 -1.55 1.66
N LYS A 242 -22.72 -2.43 1.87
CA LYS A 242 -22.52 -3.87 1.72
C LYS A 242 -22.08 -4.26 0.31
N SER A 243 -22.51 -3.50 -0.71
CA SER A 243 -22.13 -3.70 -2.11
C SER A 243 -20.76 -3.16 -2.49
N ASN A 244 -20.08 -2.42 -1.58
CA ASN A 244 -18.76 -1.83 -1.87
C ASN A 244 -17.62 -2.82 -1.61
N ASP A 245 -17.57 -3.89 -2.43
CA ASP A 245 -16.59 -4.97 -2.28
C ASP A 245 -15.14 -4.50 -2.29
N ASP A 246 -14.81 -3.45 -3.06
CA ASP A 246 -13.45 -2.91 -3.12
C ASP A 246 -13.03 -2.30 -1.79
N ALA A 247 -13.92 -1.54 -1.16
CA ALA A 247 -13.68 -0.94 0.16
C ALA A 247 -13.63 -2.02 1.24
N VAL A 248 -14.55 -2.98 1.23
CA VAL A 248 -14.56 -4.10 2.18
C VAL A 248 -13.25 -4.86 2.12
N ARG A 249 -12.78 -5.25 0.92
CA ARG A 249 -11.49 -5.91 0.75
C ARG A 249 -10.31 -5.07 1.24
N LEU A 250 -10.35 -3.75 1.06
CA LEU A 250 -9.32 -2.85 1.57
C LEU A 250 -9.30 -2.84 3.10
N TYR A 251 -10.47 -2.75 3.74
CA TYR A 251 -10.58 -2.75 5.20
C TYR A 251 -10.14 -4.08 5.80
N GLU A 252 -10.52 -5.22 5.22
CA GLU A 252 -10.07 -6.55 5.64
C GLU A 252 -8.55 -6.70 5.59
N LYS A 253 -7.90 -6.23 4.51
CA LYS A 253 -6.42 -6.19 4.39
C LYS A 253 -5.78 -5.39 5.53
N LEU A 254 -6.45 -4.34 6.01
CA LEU A 254 -6.02 -3.52 7.13
C LEU A 254 -6.53 -4.05 8.48
N LYS A 255 -7.02 -5.31 8.52
CA LYS A 255 -7.45 -6.05 9.71
C LYS A 255 -8.71 -5.49 10.39
N PHE A 256 -9.56 -4.77 9.66
CA PHE A 256 -10.92 -4.55 10.09
C PHE A 256 -11.72 -5.84 9.90
N LYS A 257 -12.63 -6.12 10.81
CA LYS A 257 -13.54 -7.28 10.77
C LYS A 257 -14.98 -6.79 10.79
N ILE A 258 -15.87 -7.49 10.09
CA ILE A 258 -17.29 -7.23 10.17
C ILE A 258 -17.76 -7.64 11.56
N GLU A 259 -18.31 -6.69 12.32
CA GLU A 259 -18.87 -6.91 13.67
C GLU A 259 -20.39 -6.72 13.71
N GLY A 260 -20.98 -6.15 12.67
CA GLY A 260 -22.42 -5.92 12.62
C GLY A 260 -22.92 -5.49 11.25
N ILE A 261 -24.23 -5.40 11.15
CA ILE A 261 -24.97 -4.87 9.99
C ILE A 261 -25.98 -3.86 10.50
N ARG A 262 -25.97 -2.67 9.89
CA ARG A 262 -26.97 -1.64 10.14
C ARG A 262 -27.93 -1.62 8.97
N LYS A 263 -29.13 -2.13 9.19
CA LYS A 263 -30.16 -2.26 8.15
C LYS A 263 -30.64 -0.89 7.66
N ASP A 264 -30.83 -0.78 6.35
CA ASP A 264 -31.40 0.39 5.69
C ASP A 264 -30.66 1.71 6.02
N PHE A 265 -29.36 1.64 6.28
CA PHE A 265 -28.56 2.79 6.71
C PHE A 265 -28.37 3.84 5.61
N TYR A 266 -28.15 3.39 4.38
CA TYR A 266 -28.04 4.26 3.22
C TYR A 266 -29.38 4.44 2.55
N GLU A 267 -29.75 5.67 2.22
CA GLU A 267 -31.06 6.00 1.65
C GLU A 267 -31.06 5.95 0.11
N ASP A 268 -29.96 6.39 -0.52
CA ASP A 268 -29.86 6.49 -1.99
C ASP A 268 -28.56 5.86 -2.52
N PRO A 269 -28.63 4.71 -3.21
CA PRO A 269 -29.74 3.74 -3.16
C PRO A 269 -29.89 3.17 -1.73
N LYS A 270 -31.11 2.70 -1.40
CA LYS A 270 -31.39 2.09 -0.11
C LYS A 270 -30.58 0.80 0.06
N GLU A 271 -29.78 0.75 1.12
CA GLU A 271 -28.84 -0.36 1.33
C GLU A 271 -28.39 -0.47 2.78
N ASP A 272 -28.04 -1.70 3.20
CA ASP A 272 -27.42 -1.97 4.49
C ASP A 272 -25.99 -1.46 4.55
N ALA A 273 -25.56 -1.03 5.74
CA ALA A 273 -24.16 -0.83 6.05
C ALA A 273 -23.56 -2.04 6.79
N LEU A 274 -22.36 -2.43 6.42
CA LEU A 274 -21.50 -3.27 7.26
C LEU A 274 -20.80 -2.37 8.27
N ILE A 275 -20.85 -2.74 9.54
CA ILE A 275 -20.03 -2.13 10.59
C ILE A 275 -18.73 -2.96 10.64
N MET A 276 -17.61 -2.31 10.32
CA MET A 276 -16.31 -2.95 10.34
C MET A 276 -15.41 -2.30 11.39
N THR A 277 -14.78 -3.11 12.23
CA THR A 277 -13.99 -2.65 13.37
C THR A 277 -12.60 -3.28 13.39
N ARG A 278 -11.60 -2.46 13.63
CA ARG A 278 -10.25 -2.90 13.95
C ARG A 278 -9.97 -2.63 15.43
N ARG A 279 -9.87 -3.71 16.22
CA ARG A 279 -9.53 -3.63 17.64
C ARG A 279 -8.02 -3.55 17.83
N PHE A 280 -7.58 -2.73 18.77
CA PHE A 280 -6.17 -2.53 19.14
C PHE A 280 -5.82 -3.21 20.46
N LYS A 281 -6.81 -3.35 21.34
CA LYS A 281 -6.70 -4.08 22.63
C LYS A 281 -7.61 -5.30 22.58
N VAL A 282 -7.15 -6.39 23.10
CA VAL A 282 -7.88 -7.67 23.23
C VAL A 282 -8.39 -7.80 24.64
#